data_5f7e5146321bff8fc13ac35b5cf4b3a2
#
_entry.id   5f7e5146321bff8fc13ac35b5cf4b3a2
#
_cell.length_a   1.000
_cell.length_b   1.000
_cell.length_c   1.000
_cell.angle_alpha   90.00
_cell.angle_beta   90.00
_cell.angle_gamma   90.00
#
_symmetry.space_group_name_H-M   'P 1'
#
loop_
_entity.id
_entity.type
_entity.pdbx_description
1 polymer ?
#
loop_
_entity_poly.entity_id
_entity_poly.type
_entity_poly.pdbx_seq_one_letter_code
_entity_poly.pdbx_strand_id
1 'polypeptide(L)'
;MKKKKSSTKVVEKVIEKTIKTNSMKVDSFYFWDGDVLVFNILGTPSAKQDAIGKVKGNQLKISVTEAPKRGKATDHMVRFLAKIFEVPVSDIEVVFGRMSIHKQVRIKSPKKLPPVFIEPDAS
;
A
#
# COMPACT_ATOMS: atom_id res chain seq x y z
N MET A 1 -1.36 -31.34 1.42
CA MET A 1 -1.65 -31.24 1.58
C MET A 1 -1.90 -30.81 1.42
N LYS A 2 -1.85 -30.65 1.46
CA LYS A 2 -2.11 -30.38 1.51
C LYS A 2 -2.58 -29.77 1.51
N LYS A 3 -2.59 -29.54 1.72
CA LYS A 3 -3.06 -29.12 1.84
C LYS A 3 -3.56 -28.48 1.79
N LYS A 4 -3.74 -28.28 2.06
CA LYS A 4 -4.21 -27.85 2.19
C LYS A 4 -4.68 -27.14 2.07
N LYS A 5 -4.90 -26.92 2.32
CA LYS A 5 -5.27 -26.42 2.40
C LYS A 5 -5.65 -25.54 2.44
N SER A 6 -5.71 -25.36 2.72
CA SER A 6 -5.93 -24.64 2.91
C SER A 6 -6.10 -23.88 3.21
N SER A 7 -6.07 -23.87 3.75
CA SER A 7 -6.09 -23.29 4.15
C SER A 7 -6.02 -22.65 4.30
N THR A 8 -5.93 -22.83 4.66
CA THR A 8 -5.62 -22.49 4.85
C THR A 8 -5.64 -21.76 4.42
N LYS A 9 -5.96 -21.57 4.54
CA LYS A 9 -5.73 -21.16 4.17
C LYS A 9 -5.75 -20.15 4.13
N VAL A 10 -5.90 -19.95 4.64
CA VAL A 10 -5.58 -19.25 4.77
C VAL A 10 -5.21 -18.95 5.26
N VAL A 11 -4.95 -19.20 5.92
CA VAL A 11 -4.21 -19.28 6.33
C VAL A 11 -3.74 -19.60 6.02
N GLU A 12 -3.60 -20.05 5.83
CA GLU A 12 -3.06 -20.53 5.44
C GLU A 12 -3.06 -20.06 4.72
N LYS A 13 -3.63 -19.78 4.58
CA LYS A 13 -3.53 -19.42 3.98
C LYS A 13 -3.35 -18.47 4.10
N VAL A 14 -3.35 -18.21 4.89
CA VAL A 14 -2.91 -17.65 5.08
C VAL A 14 -2.23 -17.83 5.52
N ILE A 15 -1.71 -18.28 5.94
CA ILE A 15 -0.90 -18.77 6.11
C ILE A 15 -0.54 -19.40 5.47
N GLU A 16 -0.56 -19.85 5.00
CA GLU A 16 -0.22 -20.37 4.28
C GLU A 16 -0.19 -19.89 3.54
N LYS A 17 -0.44 -19.57 3.42
CA LYS A 17 -0.29 -19.13 2.93
C LYS A 17 0.12 -18.39 3.18
N THR A 18 0.41 -18.50 4.02
CA THR A 18 0.97 -18.13 4.37
C THR A 18 1.72 -18.48 4.60
N ILE A 19 2.26 -18.99 4.82
CA ILE A 19 3.03 -19.50 4.88
C ILE A 19 3.65 -19.85 4.05
N LYS A 20 3.80 -20.04 3.55
CA LYS A 20 4.31 -20.16 2.86
C LYS A 20 4.83 -19.53 2.31
N THR A 21 4.90 -19.34 2.11
CA THR A 21 5.28 -18.68 1.72
C THR A 21 5.81 -18.11 1.84
N ASN A 22 6.10 -18.26 2.49
CA ASN A 22 6.66 -17.67 2.71
C ASN A 22 7.40 -17.05 2.63
N SER A 23 7.88 -17.21 2.46
CA SER A 23 8.70 -16.55 2.43
C SER A 23 8.41 -15.32 2.16
N MET A 24 7.92 -15.07 2.11
CA MET A 24 7.59 -14.08 1.79
C MET A 24 8.03 -13.02 2.32
N LYS A 25 8.11 -12.06 1.95
CA LYS A 25 8.50 -10.94 2.43
C LYS A 25 7.53 -10.44 3.34
N VAL A 26 7.44 -10.90 4.50
CA VAL A 26 6.46 -10.43 5.45
C VAL A 26 6.66 -8.99 5.83
N ASP A 27 7.84 -8.45 5.58
CA ASP A 27 8.06 -7.03 5.91
C ASP A 27 8.00 -6.14 4.67
N SER A 28 7.48 -6.65 3.59
CA SER A 28 7.33 -5.81 2.40
C SER A 28 6.22 -4.79 2.62
N PHE A 29 6.41 -3.58 2.11
CA PHE A 29 5.39 -2.56 2.25
C PHE A 29 4.29 -2.68 1.20
N TYR A 30 4.42 -3.54 0.21
CA TYR A 30 3.41 -3.69 -0.83
C TYR A 30 3.33 -5.13 -1.33
N PHE A 31 2.21 -5.43 -1.97
CA PHE A 31 2.06 -6.68 -2.70
C PHE A 31 1.00 -6.47 -3.79
N TRP A 32 0.99 -7.39 -4.74
CA TRP A 32 0.00 -7.37 -5.81
C TRP A 32 -1.10 -8.39 -5.54
N ASP A 33 -2.35 -7.96 -5.71
CA ASP A 33 -3.50 -8.82 -5.61
C ASP A 33 -4.12 -8.78 -7.01
N GLY A 34 -3.67 -9.69 -7.89
CA GLY A 34 -4.05 -9.60 -9.29
C GLY A 34 -3.48 -8.34 -9.90
N ASP A 35 -4.33 -7.50 -10.45
CA ASP A 35 -3.89 -6.23 -11.02
C ASP A 35 -4.09 -5.07 -10.04
N VAL A 36 -4.31 -5.37 -8.76
CA VAL A 36 -4.48 -4.36 -7.74
C VAL A 36 -3.21 -4.27 -6.91
N LEU A 37 -2.66 -3.07 -6.81
CA LEU A 37 -1.49 -2.83 -5.97
C LEU A 37 -1.97 -2.47 -4.57
N VAL A 38 -1.51 -3.21 -3.57
CA VAL A 38 -1.90 -2.97 -2.18
C VAL A 38 -0.64 -2.55 -1.43
N PHE A 39 -0.68 -1.43 -0.73
CA PHE A 39 0.51 -1.05 0.04
C PHE A 39 0.15 -0.29 1.31
N ASN A 40 1.08 -0.36 2.24
CA ASN A 40 0.94 0.27 3.55
C ASN A 40 1.62 1.63 3.55
N ILE A 41 1.00 2.59 4.19
CA ILE A 41 1.45 3.97 4.19
C ILE A 41 1.62 4.47 5.62
N LEU A 42 2.72 5.19 5.84
CA LEU A 42 2.88 6.00 7.04
C LEU A 42 2.76 7.44 6.58
N GLY A 43 1.66 8.09 6.93
CA GLY A 43 1.36 9.43 6.46
C GLY A 43 2.02 10.51 7.31
N THR A 44 2.43 11.59 6.66
CA THR A 44 2.95 12.78 7.35
C THR A 44 2.10 13.97 6.88
N PRO A 45 1.05 14.31 7.64
CA PRO A 45 0.21 15.44 7.26
C PRO A 45 0.87 16.77 7.61
N SER A 46 0.33 17.84 7.10
CA SER A 46 0.82 19.20 7.34
C SER A 46 2.29 19.37 6.96
N ALA A 47 2.71 18.67 5.94
CA ALA A 47 4.08 18.76 5.46
C ALA A 47 4.25 19.97 4.54
N LYS A 48 5.47 20.30 4.21
CA LYS A 48 5.73 21.43 3.32
C LYS A 48 5.38 21.14 1.89
N GLN A 49 5.40 19.88 1.48
CA GLN A 49 5.03 19.49 0.13
C GLN A 49 4.53 18.06 0.11
N ASP A 50 3.75 17.74 -0.92
CA ASP A 50 3.31 16.38 -1.15
C ASP A 50 4.48 15.61 -1.73
N ALA A 51 4.78 14.45 -1.21
CA ALA A 51 5.92 13.68 -1.69
C ALA A 51 5.83 12.22 -1.28
N ILE A 52 6.37 11.37 -2.16
CA ILE A 52 6.60 9.97 -1.84
C ILE A 52 7.97 9.91 -1.18
N GLY A 53 8.02 9.42 0.02
CA GLY A 53 9.25 9.36 0.78
C GLY A 53 9.87 7.97 0.76
N LYS A 54 10.56 7.63 1.82
CA LYS A 54 11.26 6.36 1.92
C LYS A 54 10.40 5.29 2.56
N VAL A 55 10.78 4.05 2.35
CA VAL A 55 10.15 2.94 3.05
C VAL A 55 10.74 2.85 4.45
N LYS A 56 9.87 2.72 5.43
CA LYS A 56 10.29 2.55 6.80
C LYS A 56 9.56 1.33 7.34
N GLY A 57 10.32 0.27 7.62
CA GLY A 57 9.70 -0.99 8.01
C GLY A 57 8.86 -1.52 6.85
N ASN A 58 7.60 -1.80 7.12
CA ASN A 58 6.68 -2.27 6.09
C ASN A 58 5.71 -1.18 5.65
N GLN A 59 6.14 0.08 5.72
CA GLN A 59 5.29 1.19 5.30
C GLN A 59 6.06 2.15 4.42
N LEU A 60 5.38 2.75 3.46
CA LEU A 60 5.94 3.78 2.61
C LEU A 60 5.54 5.13 3.20
N LYS A 61 6.52 5.98 3.44
CA LYS A 61 6.23 7.32 3.98
C LYS A 61 5.69 8.18 2.86
N ILE A 62 4.57 8.83 3.12
CA ILE A 62 3.97 9.77 2.15
C ILE A 62 3.62 11.04 2.89
N SER A 63 4.15 12.16 2.40
CA SER A 63 3.88 13.48 2.97
C SER A 63 2.79 14.15 2.19
N VAL A 64 1.90 14.83 2.89
CA VAL A 64 0.87 15.65 2.25
C VAL A 64 0.80 16.98 2.96
N THR A 65 0.43 18.03 2.21
CA THR A 65 0.39 19.38 2.74
C THR A 65 -0.85 19.64 3.57
N GLU A 66 -1.89 18.84 3.39
CA GLU A 66 -3.14 19.08 4.07
C GLU A 66 -3.11 18.63 5.53
N ALA A 67 -3.87 19.31 6.37
CA ALA A 67 -3.97 18.95 7.77
C ALA A 67 -4.85 17.71 7.93
N PRO A 68 -4.69 16.96 9.03
CA PRO A 68 -5.45 15.71 9.19
C PRO A 68 -6.91 15.90 9.60
N LYS A 69 -7.40 17.12 9.71
CA LYS A 69 -8.73 17.37 10.20
C LYS A 69 -9.79 16.70 9.33
N ARG A 70 -10.67 15.97 9.97
CA ARG A 70 -11.84 15.37 9.30
C ARG A 70 -11.48 14.54 8.10
N GLY A 71 -10.32 13.91 8.13
CA GLY A 71 -9.90 13.08 7.02
C GLY A 71 -9.42 13.82 5.80
N LYS A 72 -9.24 15.16 5.89
CA LYS A 72 -8.81 15.94 4.73
C LYS A 72 -7.45 15.53 4.21
N ALA A 73 -6.52 15.19 5.10
CA ALA A 73 -5.20 14.76 4.66
C ALA A 73 -5.31 13.46 3.87
N THR A 74 -6.19 12.56 4.27
CA THR A 74 -6.38 11.30 3.54
C THR A 74 -6.99 11.56 2.17
N ASP A 75 -7.99 12.43 2.08
CA ASP A 75 -8.59 12.76 0.79
C ASP A 75 -7.57 13.42 -0.13
N HIS A 76 -6.75 14.29 0.41
CA HIS A 76 -5.70 14.94 -0.37
C HIS A 76 -4.67 13.92 -0.85
N MET A 77 -4.30 12.98 0.03
CA MET A 77 -3.36 11.93 -0.32
C MET A 77 -3.89 11.08 -1.46
N VAL A 78 -5.18 10.72 -1.43
CA VAL A 78 -5.77 9.93 -2.49
C VAL A 78 -5.68 10.67 -3.82
N ARG A 79 -5.96 11.97 -3.83
CA ARG A 79 -5.84 12.76 -5.06
C ARG A 79 -4.40 12.85 -5.55
N PHE A 80 -3.46 12.96 -4.62
CA PHE A 80 -2.03 12.98 -4.96
C PHE A 80 -1.62 11.64 -5.57
N LEU A 81 -2.05 10.53 -4.95
CA LEU A 81 -1.72 9.20 -5.46
C LEU A 81 -2.37 8.97 -6.83
N ALA A 82 -3.56 9.47 -7.05
CA ALA A 82 -4.21 9.32 -8.34
C ALA A 82 -3.36 9.93 -9.46
N LYS A 83 -2.74 11.08 -9.19
CA LYS A 83 -1.87 11.70 -10.17
C LYS A 83 -0.59 10.90 -10.37
N ILE A 84 0.02 10.43 -9.28
CA ILE A 84 1.27 9.69 -9.35
C ILE A 84 1.10 8.39 -10.12
N PHE A 85 0.02 7.65 -9.84
CA PHE A 85 -0.19 6.34 -10.46
C PHE A 85 -0.99 6.44 -11.76
N GLU A 86 -1.42 7.64 -12.12
CA GLU A 86 -2.19 7.92 -13.34
C GLU A 86 -3.45 7.08 -13.42
N VAL A 87 -4.24 7.14 -12.36
CA VAL A 87 -5.53 6.47 -12.30
C VAL A 87 -6.57 7.45 -11.76
N PRO A 88 -7.85 7.21 -12.04
CA PRO A 88 -8.89 8.03 -11.44
C PRO A 88 -8.95 7.78 -9.94
N VAL A 89 -9.41 8.76 -9.19
CA VAL A 89 -9.55 8.63 -7.74
C VAL A 89 -10.42 7.42 -7.39
N SER A 90 -11.43 7.12 -8.23
CA SER A 90 -12.32 6.00 -7.95
C SER A 90 -11.63 4.64 -7.99
N ASP A 91 -10.43 4.56 -8.53
CA ASP A 91 -9.68 3.30 -8.54
C ASP A 91 -8.79 3.15 -7.31
N ILE A 92 -8.86 4.07 -6.37
CA ILE A 92 -8.07 4.02 -5.15
C ILE A 92 -9.00 3.82 -3.96
N GLU A 93 -8.76 2.77 -3.21
CA GLU A 93 -9.56 2.48 -2.02
C GLU A 93 -8.69 2.57 -0.79
N VAL A 94 -9.13 3.30 0.22
CA VAL A 94 -8.45 3.31 1.52
C VAL A 94 -9.07 2.18 2.33
N VAL A 95 -8.30 1.12 2.52
CA VAL A 95 -8.82 -0.09 3.16
C VAL A 95 -9.01 0.13 4.65
N PHE A 96 -8.04 0.78 5.29
CA PHE A 96 -8.18 1.15 6.68
C PHE A 96 -7.29 2.34 6.98
N GLY A 97 -7.52 2.93 8.15
CA GLY A 97 -6.68 4.04 8.59
C GLY A 97 -7.06 5.39 8.04
N ARG A 98 -8.33 5.57 7.63
CA ARG A 98 -8.72 6.85 7.05
C ARG A 98 -8.44 8.02 7.96
N MET A 99 -8.55 7.83 9.28
CA MET A 99 -8.31 8.88 10.26
C MET A 99 -6.99 8.70 11.00
N SER A 100 -6.11 7.84 10.49
CA SER A 100 -4.85 7.51 11.14
C SER A 100 -3.70 7.82 10.21
N ILE A 101 -2.48 7.97 10.75
CA ILE A 101 -1.30 8.09 9.90
C ILE A 101 -0.88 6.72 9.36
N HIS A 102 -1.39 5.63 9.93
CA HIS A 102 -1.10 4.28 9.44
C HIS A 102 -2.27 3.87 8.55
N LYS A 103 -1.99 3.66 7.27
CA LYS A 103 -3.05 3.38 6.30
C LYS A 103 -2.68 2.22 5.40
N GLN A 104 -3.67 1.63 4.78
CA GLN A 104 -3.44 0.70 3.69
C GLN A 104 -4.36 1.12 2.55
N VAL A 105 -3.83 1.14 1.34
CA VAL A 105 -4.61 1.49 0.17
C VAL A 105 -4.50 0.41 -0.89
N ARG A 106 -5.50 0.36 -1.76
CA ARG A 106 -5.56 -0.52 -2.93
C ARG A 106 -5.71 0.36 -4.15
N ILE A 107 -4.87 0.15 -5.16
CA ILE A 107 -4.97 0.92 -6.41
C ILE A 107 -5.18 -0.07 -7.54
N LYS A 108 -6.30 0.07 -8.25
CA LYS A 108 -6.63 -0.85 -9.31
C LYS A 108 -5.89 -0.47 -10.58
N SER A 109 -5.20 -1.41 -11.17
CA SER A 109 -4.55 -1.27 -12.48
C SER A 109 -3.78 0.04 -12.64
N PRO A 110 -2.80 0.32 -11.77
CA PRO A 110 -2.05 1.57 -11.90
C PRO A 110 -1.33 1.62 -13.24
N LYS A 111 -1.35 2.79 -13.88
CA LYS A 111 -0.72 2.96 -15.17
C LYS A 111 0.71 3.42 -15.06
N LYS A 112 1.13 3.84 -13.89
CA LYS A 112 2.50 4.28 -13.66
C LYS A 112 2.87 3.89 -12.25
N LEU A 113 4.13 3.50 -12.04
CA LEU A 113 4.62 3.14 -10.72
C LEU A 113 5.80 4.01 -10.35
N PRO A 114 5.79 4.62 -9.18
CA PRO A 114 6.98 5.32 -8.70
C PRO A 114 8.14 4.34 -8.54
N PRO A 115 9.38 4.81 -8.64
CA PRO A 115 10.54 3.92 -8.57
C PRO A 115 10.59 3.04 -7.32
N VAL A 116 10.01 3.48 -6.23
CA VAL A 116 10.04 2.72 -4.98
C VAL A 116 9.34 1.36 -5.14
N PHE A 117 8.45 1.23 -6.13
CA PHE A 117 7.74 -0.03 -6.36
C PHE A 117 8.43 -0.90 -7.42
N ILE A 118 9.53 -0.42 -7.98
CA ILE A 118 10.23 -1.18 -8.98
C ILE A 118 11.42 -1.78 -8.29
N GLU A 119 11.41 -3.13 -8.14
CA GLU A 119 12.44 -3.74 -7.42
C GLU A 119 13.74 -3.57 -8.06
N PRO A 120 14.75 -3.33 -7.38
CA PRO A 120 16.02 -3.18 -7.94
C PRO A 120 16.35 -4.55 -8.34
N ASP A 121 16.51 -4.89 -9.32
CA ASP A 121 16.86 -5.93 -9.83
C ASP A 121 17.45 -6.69 -9.00
N ALA A 122 16.95 -7.37 -8.66
CA ALA A 122 17.40 -8.19 -7.86
C ALA A 122 18.61 -8.59 -8.25
N SER A 123 18.94 -8.29 -8.89
CA SER A 123 20.03 -8.64 -9.21
C SER A 123 20.84 -8.45 -8.69
#